data_b61d6c32a46a59cde1b0878831ec420f
#
_entry.id   b61d6c32a46a59cde1b0878831ec420f
#
_cell.length_a   1.000
_cell.length_b   1.000
_cell.length_c   1.000
_cell.angle_alpha   90.00
_cell.angle_beta   90.00
_cell.angle_gamma   90.00
#
_symmetry.space_group_name_H-M   'P 1'
#
loop_
_entity.id
_entity.type
_entity.pdbx_description
1 polymer ?
#
loop_
_entity_poly.entity_id
_entity_poly.type
_entity_poly.pdbx_seq_one_letter_code
_entity_poly.pdbx_strand_id
1 'polypeptide(L)'
;MQVAIVTGASSGIGFGCAAKLAEMGMAVVGTGRDEDRLAELENAVNDPDRVATIAADLTHDDAPRRIVDLAVTRWGHIDFLINNAGAGSPKPLHETDDETLDYFLGLMLRAPFRLAREVLPHMGPGSAIINVTSTFAVIGGLRGGAYSAAKGGLTALTTHIACQYGASGIRCNAVAPGVTLTPMVEKRLEDERFRKINTEMTPHQRLGSIDDIASTVAFLCSPGGSFINGQTIVVDGGWSSTKYLSEFALTSQWIEQ
;
A
#
# COMPACT_ATOMS: atom_id res chain seq x y z
N MET A 1 2.25 -23.53 5.86
CA MET A 1 1.43 -22.30 6.09
C MET A 1 2.16 -21.14 5.44
N GLN A 2 1.51 -20.33 4.62
CA GLN A 2 2.14 -19.18 3.96
C GLN A 2 2.42 -18.05 4.96
N VAL A 3 3.49 -17.28 4.71
CA VAL A 3 3.99 -16.24 5.61
C VAL A 3 4.01 -14.89 4.89
N ALA A 4 3.36 -13.87 5.45
CA ALA A 4 3.30 -12.51 4.93
C ALA A 4 3.94 -11.50 5.89
N ILE A 5 4.70 -10.56 5.34
CA ILE A 5 5.15 -9.35 6.05
C ILE A 5 4.31 -8.18 5.56
N VAL A 6 3.72 -7.41 6.48
CA VAL A 6 2.92 -6.23 6.17
C VAL A 6 3.48 -5.01 6.88
N THR A 7 3.90 -3.99 6.12
CA THR A 7 4.39 -2.74 6.69
C THR A 7 3.27 -1.71 6.86
N GLY A 8 3.37 -0.89 7.92
CA GLY A 8 2.30 0.04 8.29
C GLY A 8 1.04 -0.67 8.79
N ALA A 9 1.21 -1.83 9.42
CA ALA A 9 0.12 -2.69 9.90
C ALA A 9 -0.57 -2.18 11.18
N SER A 10 -0.07 -1.11 11.78
CA SER A 10 -0.67 -0.48 12.97
C SER A 10 -1.98 0.27 12.70
N SER A 11 -2.36 0.51 11.44
CA SER A 11 -3.63 1.19 11.12
C SER A 11 -3.99 1.12 9.63
N GLY A 12 -5.21 1.52 9.30
CA GLY A 12 -5.64 1.78 7.94
C GLY A 12 -5.47 0.59 6.99
N ILE A 13 -4.99 0.84 5.78
CA ILE A 13 -4.85 -0.19 4.73
C ILE A 13 -3.94 -1.33 5.19
N GLY A 14 -2.82 -1.02 5.86
CA GLY A 14 -1.90 -2.05 6.34
C GLY A 14 -2.52 -2.98 7.37
N PHE A 15 -3.27 -2.46 8.33
CA PHE A 15 -4.02 -3.25 9.29
C PHE A 15 -5.03 -4.16 8.58
N GLY A 16 -5.83 -3.60 7.66
CA GLY A 16 -6.80 -4.38 6.88
C GLY A 16 -6.16 -5.48 6.04
N CYS A 17 -5.00 -5.19 5.40
CA CYS A 17 -4.26 -6.21 4.67
C CYS A 17 -3.77 -7.34 5.60
N ALA A 18 -3.19 -6.99 6.75
CA ALA A 18 -2.68 -7.95 7.70
C ALA A 18 -3.80 -8.86 8.25
N ALA A 19 -4.92 -8.28 8.67
CA ALA A 19 -6.08 -9.01 9.15
C ALA A 19 -6.66 -9.92 8.05
N LYS A 20 -6.83 -9.42 6.82
CA LYS A 20 -7.35 -10.18 5.69
C LYS A 20 -6.49 -11.38 5.31
N LEU A 21 -5.16 -11.21 5.30
CA LEU A 21 -4.23 -12.31 5.02
C LEU A 21 -4.26 -13.37 6.13
N ALA A 22 -4.39 -12.93 7.40
CA ALA A 22 -4.57 -13.85 8.53
C ALA A 22 -5.90 -14.61 8.45
N GLU A 23 -7.01 -13.98 8.04
CA GLU A 23 -8.29 -14.63 7.76
C GLU A 23 -8.18 -15.72 6.67
N MET A 24 -7.29 -15.53 5.69
CA MET A 24 -6.99 -16.54 4.65
C MET A 24 -6.11 -17.70 5.17
N GLY A 25 -5.75 -17.71 6.44
CA GLY A 25 -4.93 -18.76 7.06
C GLY A 25 -3.43 -18.55 6.97
N MET A 26 -2.96 -17.38 6.58
CA MET A 26 -1.53 -17.06 6.53
C MET A 26 -1.01 -16.67 7.90
N ALA A 27 0.28 -16.90 8.15
CA ALA A 27 1.01 -16.25 9.21
C ALA A 27 1.39 -14.82 8.80
N VAL A 28 1.32 -13.87 9.71
CA VAL A 28 1.55 -12.45 9.42
C VAL A 28 2.56 -11.83 10.39
N VAL A 29 3.59 -11.18 9.85
CA VAL A 29 4.40 -10.21 10.60
C VAL A 29 3.86 -8.82 10.30
N GLY A 30 3.23 -8.19 11.29
CA GLY A 30 2.81 -6.80 11.23
C GLY A 30 3.90 -5.86 11.76
N THR A 31 4.24 -4.80 11.01
CA THR A 31 5.18 -3.78 11.52
C THR A 31 4.63 -2.36 11.39
N GLY A 32 4.97 -1.54 12.34
CA GLY A 32 4.60 -0.13 12.45
C GLY A 32 5.42 0.53 13.56
N ARG A 33 5.14 1.78 13.90
CA ARG A 33 5.85 2.52 14.97
C ARG A 33 5.14 2.49 16.32
N ASP A 34 3.87 2.16 16.32
CA ASP A 34 2.97 2.25 17.45
C ASP A 34 2.69 0.83 18.00
N GLU A 35 3.30 0.50 19.13
CA GLU A 35 3.20 -0.83 19.77
C GLU A 35 1.78 -1.15 20.22
N ASP A 36 1.04 -0.17 20.77
CA ASP A 36 -0.31 -0.38 21.24
C ASP A 36 -1.25 -0.76 20.11
N ARG A 37 -1.13 -0.07 18.96
CA ARG A 37 -1.91 -0.40 17.76
C ARG A 37 -1.47 -1.70 17.10
N LEU A 38 -0.23 -2.09 17.24
CA LEU A 38 0.22 -3.41 16.79
C LEU A 38 -0.38 -4.52 17.67
N ALA A 39 -0.52 -4.29 18.96
CA ALA A 39 -1.24 -5.22 19.85
C ALA A 39 -2.74 -5.36 19.48
N GLU A 40 -3.38 -4.31 18.92
CA GLU A 40 -4.74 -4.41 18.37
C GLU A 40 -4.79 -5.41 17.18
N LEU A 41 -3.75 -5.47 16.35
CA LEU A 41 -3.66 -6.46 15.26
C LEU A 41 -3.54 -7.89 15.81
N GLU A 42 -2.70 -8.10 16.82
CA GLU A 42 -2.57 -9.41 17.48
C GLU A 42 -3.91 -9.87 18.08
N ASN A 43 -4.62 -8.96 18.74
CA ASN A 43 -5.95 -9.22 19.28
C ASN A 43 -6.99 -9.52 18.17
N ALA A 44 -6.93 -8.80 17.03
CA ALA A 44 -7.85 -9.02 15.93
C ALA A 44 -7.64 -10.37 15.25
N VAL A 45 -6.39 -10.83 15.10
CA VAL A 45 -6.06 -12.14 14.55
C VAL A 45 -6.38 -13.24 15.57
N ASN A 46 -6.19 -12.98 16.85
CA ASN A 46 -6.47 -13.86 17.99
C ASN A 46 -5.89 -15.28 17.83
N ASP A 47 -4.73 -15.38 17.21
CA ASP A 47 -4.00 -16.64 17.02
C ASP A 47 -2.49 -16.35 17.11
N PRO A 48 -1.89 -16.58 18.29
CA PRO A 48 -0.47 -16.26 18.53
C PRO A 48 0.49 -17.07 17.67
N ASP A 49 0.08 -18.21 17.11
CA ASP A 49 0.91 -19.01 16.22
C ASP A 49 0.95 -18.44 14.80
N ARG A 50 -0.01 -17.57 14.45
CA ARG A 50 -0.14 -16.96 13.13
C ARG A 50 0.09 -15.46 13.07
N VAL A 51 0.35 -14.80 14.18
CA VAL A 51 0.67 -13.37 14.19
C VAL A 51 1.90 -13.09 15.02
N ALA A 52 2.72 -12.19 14.52
CA ALA A 52 3.79 -11.54 15.27
C ALA A 52 3.85 -10.08 14.89
N THR A 53 4.18 -9.22 15.81
CA THR A 53 4.38 -7.80 15.54
C THR A 53 5.76 -7.33 15.96
N ILE A 54 6.24 -6.28 15.31
CA ILE A 54 7.48 -5.62 15.67
C ILE A 54 7.36 -4.11 15.44
N ALA A 55 7.60 -3.35 16.50
CA ALA A 55 7.73 -1.91 16.39
C ALA A 55 9.06 -1.54 15.71
N ALA A 56 8.96 -0.86 14.58
CA ALA A 56 10.12 -0.43 13.81
C ALA A 56 9.83 0.84 13.02
N ASP A 57 10.78 1.77 13.03
CA ASP A 57 10.81 2.87 12.07
C ASP A 57 11.60 2.43 10.83
N LEU A 58 10.90 2.33 9.71
CA LEU A 58 11.45 1.86 8.44
C LEU A 58 12.51 2.78 7.83
N THR A 59 12.65 4.00 8.33
CA THR A 59 13.72 4.92 7.93
C THR A 59 15.07 4.52 8.54
N HIS A 60 15.09 3.75 9.63
CA HIS A 60 16.30 3.25 10.25
C HIS A 60 16.92 2.10 9.46
N ASP A 61 18.25 2.02 9.51
CA ASP A 61 19.02 1.12 8.68
C ASP A 61 18.87 -0.36 9.05
N ASP A 62 18.63 -0.68 10.30
CA ASP A 62 18.48 -2.04 10.83
C ASP A 62 17.05 -2.59 10.71
N ALA A 63 16.05 -1.73 10.53
CA ALA A 63 14.65 -2.12 10.56
C ALA A 63 14.28 -3.20 9.54
N PRO A 64 14.65 -3.14 8.25
CA PRO A 64 14.32 -4.19 7.29
C PRO A 64 14.82 -5.56 7.72
N ARG A 65 16.07 -5.64 8.18
CA ARG A 65 16.66 -6.90 8.63
C ARG A 65 15.94 -7.46 9.85
N ARG A 66 15.68 -6.66 10.88
CA ARG A 66 14.97 -7.10 12.09
C ARG A 66 13.58 -7.66 11.79
N ILE A 67 12.87 -7.05 10.85
CA ILE A 67 11.53 -7.50 10.43
C ILE A 67 11.62 -8.86 9.72
N VAL A 68 12.57 -9.00 8.80
CA VAL A 68 12.79 -10.25 8.06
C VAL A 68 13.27 -11.36 8.98
N ASP A 69 14.23 -11.08 9.88
CA ASP A 69 14.75 -12.02 10.85
C ASP A 69 13.64 -12.58 11.76
N LEU A 70 12.65 -11.75 12.16
CA LEU A 70 11.48 -12.19 12.94
C LEU A 70 10.67 -13.23 12.15
N ALA A 71 10.33 -12.96 10.88
CA ALA A 71 9.57 -13.89 10.06
C ALA A 71 10.31 -15.21 9.83
N VAL A 72 11.60 -15.12 9.46
CA VAL A 72 12.43 -16.29 9.17
C VAL A 72 12.69 -17.13 10.43
N THR A 73 12.97 -16.50 11.57
CA THR A 73 13.16 -17.21 12.85
C THR A 73 11.91 -17.97 13.26
N ARG A 74 10.74 -17.41 12.99
CA ARG A 74 9.48 -17.97 13.46
C ARG A 74 8.91 -19.05 12.52
N TRP A 75 9.03 -18.86 11.20
CA TRP A 75 8.37 -19.72 10.20
C TRP A 75 9.32 -20.25 9.11
N GLY A 76 10.56 -19.81 9.06
CA GLY A 76 11.60 -20.37 8.17
C GLY A 76 11.63 -19.83 6.74
N HIS A 77 10.58 -19.13 6.29
CA HIS A 77 10.45 -18.62 4.91
C HIS A 77 9.53 -17.41 4.85
N ILE A 78 9.42 -16.80 3.68
CA ILE A 78 8.53 -15.68 3.41
C ILE A 78 7.87 -15.89 2.04
N ASP A 79 6.53 -15.84 1.98
CA ASP A 79 5.78 -15.95 0.73
C ASP A 79 5.38 -14.56 0.21
N PHE A 80 5.01 -13.64 1.09
CA PHE A 80 4.49 -12.34 0.69
C PHE A 80 5.13 -11.18 1.45
N LEU A 81 5.46 -10.12 0.71
CA LEU A 81 5.82 -8.81 1.27
C LEU A 81 4.82 -7.77 0.82
N ILE A 82 4.14 -7.12 1.74
CA ILE A 82 3.23 -6.01 1.48
C ILE A 82 3.87 -4.70 1.96
N ASN A 83 4.45 -3.95 1.02
CA ASN A 83 5.00 -2.62 1.25
C ASN A 83 3.88 -1.59 1.24
N ASN A 84 3.31 -1.30 2.40
CA ASN A 84 2.20 -0.36 2.55
C ASN A 84 2.57 0.88 3.36
N ALA A 85 3.54 0.82 4.26
CA ALA A 85 3.91 1.95 5.10
C ALA A 85 4.08 3.25 4.29
N GLY A 86 3.51 4.32 4.82
CA GLY A 86 3.55 5.62 4.16
C GLY A 86 3.11 6.75 5.07
N ALA A 87 3.35 7.97 4.62
CA ALA A 87 2.93 9.20 5.26
C ALA A 87 2.30 10.13 4.22
N GLY A 88 1.43 11.02 4.67
CA GLY A 88 0.79 12.02 3.83
C GLY A 88 0.95 13.41 4.42
N SER A 89 1.58 14.32 3.68
CA SER A 89 1.61 15.76 4.00
C SER A 89 1.80 16.52 2.69
N PRO A 90 0.71 16.83 1.96
CA PRO A 90 0.80 17.43 0.63
C PRO A 90 1.20 18.91 0.74
N LYS A 91 2.47 19.22 0.45
CA LYS A 91 2.96 20.60 0.25
C LYS A 91 3.02 20.92 -1.25
N PRO A 92 2.90 22.20 -1.67
CA PRO A 92 3.32 22.62 -3.00
C PRO A 92 4.80 22.28 -3.24
N LEU A 93 5.20 22.07 -4.51
CA LEU A 93 6.57 21.66 -4.84
C LEU A 93 7.61 22.64 -4.31
N HIS A 94 7.39 23.94 -4.50
CA HIS A 94 8.32 25.02 -4.10
C HIS A 94 8.37 25.27 -2.57
N GLU A 95 7.46 24.67 -1.81
CA GLU A 95 7.43 24.72 -0.34
C GLU A 95 7.94 23.41 0.29
N THR A 96 8.34 22.44 -0.53
CA THR A 96 8.86 21.15 -0.06
C THR A 96 10.36 21.30 0.18
N ASP A 97 10.77 21.25 1.44
CA ASP A 97 12.19 21.25 1.85
C ASP A 97 12.83 19.87 1.64
N ASP A 98 14.17 19.85 1.64
CA ASP A 98 14.93 18.61 1.41
C ASP A 98 14.68 17.56 2.50
N GLU A 99 14.47 17.96 3.75
CA GLU A 99 14.14 17.04 4.86
C GLU A 99 12.83 16.31 4.59
N THR A 100 11.80 17.04 4.15
CA THR A 100 10.52 16.44 3.74
C THR A 100 10.73 15.50 2.55
N LEU A 101 11.47 15.91 1.52
CA LEU A 101 11.78 15.07 0.36
C LEU A 101 12.49 13.78 0.77
N ASP A 102 13.55 13.88 1.55
CA ASP A 102 14.34 12.74 2.02
C ASP A 102 13.52 11.78 2.88
N TYR A 103 12.66 12.30 3.75
CA TYR A 103 11.74 11.51 4.56
C TYR A 103 10.79 10.69 3.69
N PHE A 104 10.15 11.31 2.68
CA PHE A 104 9.22 10.61 1.78
C PHE A 104 9.93 9.55 0.93
N LEU A 105 11.07 9.88 0.35
CA LEU A 105 11.89 8.94 -0.41
C LEU A 105 12.43 7.82 0.49
N GLY A 106 12.87 8.16 1.70
CA GLY A 106 13.35 7.21 2.70
C GLY A 106 12.30 6.18 3.07
N LEU A 107 11.10 6.66 3.47
CA LEU A 107 10.02 5.81 3.95
C LEU A 107 9.33 5.01 2.84
N MET A 108 9.04 5.64 1.68
CA MET A 108 8.13 5.07 0.69
C MET A 108 8.81 4.54 -0.58
N LEU A 109 10.14 4.67 -0.68
CA LEU A 109 10.93 4.10 -1.78
C LEU A 109 12.14 3.31 -1.26
N ARG A 110 13.01 3.94 -0.46
CA ARG A 110 14.23 3.30 0.05
C ARG A 110 13.90 2.13 0.98
N ALA A 111 12.95 2.28 1.90
CA ALA A 111 12.56 1.22 2.81
C ALA A 111 11.93 0.01 2.08
N PRO A 112 10.95 0.18 1.16
CA PRO A 112 10.47 -0.92 0.30
C PRO A 112 11.56 -1.61 -0.51
N PHE A 113 12.50 -0.86 -1.09
CA PHE A 113 13.66 -1.42 -1.80
C PHE A 113 14.50 -2.32 -0.89
N ARG A 114 14.80 -1.85 0.33
CA ARG A 114 15.59 -2.58 1.31
C ARG A 114 14.87 -3.81 1.82
N LEU A 115 13.56 -3.71 2.12
CA LEU A 115 12.74 -4.86 2.49
C LEU A 115 12.69 -5.90 1.37
N ALA A 116 12.47 -5.48 0.12
CA ALA A 116 12.52 -6.39 -1.02
C ALA A 116 13.85 -7.12 -1.12
N ARG A 117 14.97 -6.40 -0.96
CA ARG A 117 16.32 -7.00 -0.98
C ARG A 117 16.50 -8.03 0.15
N GLU A 118 16.02 -7.74 1.36
CA GLU A 118 16.17 -8.64 2.51
C GLU A 118 15.24 -9.87 2.42
N VAL A 119 14.01 -9.76 1.87
CA VAL A 119 13.07 -10.90 1.78
C VAL A 119 13.41 -11.86 0.63
N LEU A 120 13.92 -11.36 -0.50
CA LEU A 120 14.14 -12.16 -1.72
C LEU A 120 14.95 -13.44 -1.50
N PRO A 121 16.00 -13.48 -0.65
CA PRO A 121 16.72 -14.74 -0.35
C PRO A 121 15.87 -15.80 0.38
N HIS A 122 14.75 -15.41 0.96
CA HIS A 122 13.84 -16.27 1.73
C HIS A 122 12.53 -16.58 1.00
N MET A 123 12.40 -16.11 -0.25
CA MET A 123 11.23 -16.30 -1.11
C MET A 123 11.49 -17.42 -2.12
N GLY A 124 10.44 -18.16 -2.46
CA GLY A 124 10.46 -19.24 -3.46
C GLY A 124 9.39 -19.07 -4.54
N PRO A 125 9.28 -20.05 -5.47
CA PRO A 125 8.24 -20.04 -6.49
C PRO A 125 6.83 -19.94 -5.88
N GLY A 126 6.00 -19.06 -6.44
CA GLY A 126 4.65 -18.75 -5.95
C GLY A 126 4.59 -17.53 -5.01
N SER A 127 5.74 -17.05 -4.53
CA SER A 127 5.81 -15.83 -3.69
C SER A 127 5.47 -14.56 -4.47
N ALA A 128 5.10 -13.50 -3.73
CA ALA A 128 4.86 -12.19 -4.34
C ALA A 128 5.22 -11.01 -3.44
N ILE A 129 5.66 -9.92 -4.07
CA ILE A 129 5.80 -8.60 -3.45
C ILE A 129 4.66 -7.71 -3.96
N ILE A 130 3.91 -7.12 -3.03
CA ILE A 130 2.81 -6.20 -3.34
C ILE A 130 3.17 -4.81 -2.79
N ASN A 131 3.31 -3.85 -3.68
CA ASN A 131 3.62 -2.47 -3.34
C ASN A 131 2.34 -1.62 -3.33
N VAL A 132 1.93 -1.12 -2.18
CA VAL A 132 0.81 -0.15 -2.10
C VAL A 132 1.35 1.22 -2.50
N THR A 133 1.04 1.60 -3.73
CA THR A 133 1.45 2.87 -4.34
C THR A 133 0.37 3.96 -4.14
N SER A 134 -0.08 4.61 -5.17
CA SER A 134 -1.14 5.63 -5.14
C SER A 134 -1.58 5.96 -6.56
N THR A 135 -2.80 6.46 -6.73
CA THR A 135 -3.20 7.14 -7.97
C THR A 135 -2.25 8.29 -8.34
N PHE A 136 -1.63 8.96 -7.35
CA PHE A 136 -0.61 10.01 -7.60
C PHE A 136 0.73 9.49 -8.11
N ALA A 137 0.91 8.19 -8.22
CA ALA A 137 2.01 7.59 -8.99
C ALA A 137 1.66 7.47 -10.50
N VAL A 138 0.39 7.59 -10.86
CA VAL A 138 -0.15 7.39 -12.22
C VAL A 138 -0.57 8.70 -12.85
N ILE A 139 -1.13 9.61 -12.04
CA ILE A 139 -1.59 10.94 -12.49
C ILE A 139 -0.95 12.05 -11.66
N GLY A 140 -0.88 13.25 -12.23
CA GLY A 140 -0.42 14.45 -11.53
C GLY A 140 -1.43 14.95 -10.50
N GLY A 141 -0.93 15.54 -9.42
CA GLY A 141 -1.71 16.23 -8.40
C GLY A 141 -1.25 17.69 -8.22
N LEU A 142 -2.11 18.52 -7.60
CA LEU A 142 -1.79 19.93 -7.35
C LEU A 142 -0.73 20.13 -6.25
N ARG A 143 -0.53 19.13 -5.38
CA ARG A 143 0.39 19.14 -4.24
C ARG A 143 0.95 17.73 -4.02
N GLY A 144 2.02 17.61 -3.25
CA GLY A 144 2.59 16.32 -2.86
C GLY A 144 3.61 15.78 -3.85
N GLY A 145 4.45 16.64 -4.45
CA GLY A 145 5.49 16.24 -5.39
C GLY A 145 6.43 15.17 -4.84
N ALA A 146 6.91 15.31 -3.60
CA ALA A 146 7.77 14.32 -2.94
C ALA A 146 7.06 12.96 -2.76
N TYR A 147 5.77 12.97 -2.38
CA TYR A 147 4.95 11.77 -2.30
C TYR A 147 4.80 11.07 -3.66
N SER A 148 4.45 11.85 -4.70
CA SER A 148 4.29 11.32 -6.07
C SER A 148 5.60 10.75 -6.61
N ALA A 149 6.74 11.42 -6.35
CA ALA A 149 8.06 10.93 -6.75
C ALA A 149 8.39 9.59 -6.07
N ALA A 150 8.16 9.47 -4.75
CA ALA A 150 8.39 8.23 -4.02
C ALA A 150 7.49 7.09 -4.52
N LYS A 151 6.18 7.34 -4.69
CA LYS A 151 5.21 6.33 -5.15
C LYS A 151 5.41 5.99 -6.64
N GLY A 152 5.82 6.94 -7.48
CA GLY A 152 6.22 6.70 -8.87
C GLY A 152 7.48 5.83 -8.95
N GLY A 153 8.50 6.12 -8.13
CA GLY A 153 9.70 5.30 -8.00
C GLY A 153 9.37 3.88 -7.54
N LEU A 154 8.42 3.71 -6.60
CA LEU A 154 7.96 2.40 -6.15
C LEU A 154 7.22 1.62 -7.25
N THR A 155 6.48 2.33 -8.12
CA THR A 155 5.85 1.72 -9.31
C THR A 155 6.91 1.23 -10.30
N ALA A 156 7.96 2.01 -10.56
CA ALA A 156 9.08 1.60 -11.41
C ALA A 156 9.83 0.40 -10.81
N LEU A 157 10.07 0.40 -9.49
CA LEU A 157 10.68 -0.74 -8.79
C LEU A 157 9.83 -2.01 -8.93
N THR A 158 8.50 -1.90 -8.91
CA THR A 158 7.58 -3.03 -9.10
C THR A 158 7.83 -3.75 -10.43
N THR A 159 7.88 -3.03 -11.53
CA THR A 159 8.11 -3.61 -12.85
C THR A 159 9.52 -4.20 -12.99
N HIS A 160 10.50 -3.56 -12.35
CA HIS A 160 11.88 -4.07 -12.34
C HIS A 160 11.98 -5.42 -11.60
N ILE A 161 11.43 -5.53 -10.38
CA ILE A 161 11.43 -6.78 -9.60
C ILE A 161 10.68 -7.88 -10.35
N ALA A 162 9.52 -7.56 -10.92
CA ALA A 162 8.72 -8.50 -11.70
C ALA A 162 9.48 -9.10 -12.89
N CYS A 163 10.25 -8.28 -13.58
CA CYS A 163 11.10 -8.73 -14.69
C CYS A 163 12.28 -9.58 -14.20
N GLN A 164 12.98 -9.10 -13.16
CA GLN A 164 14.22 -9.73 -12.70
C GLN A 164 13.98 -11.09 -12.04
N TYR A 165 12.89 -11.23 -11.28
CA TYR A 165 12.64 -12.43 -10.46
C TYR A 165 11.48 -13.30 -10.98
N GLY A 166 10.84 -12.91 -12.08
CA GLY A 166 9.74 -13.67 -12.68
C GLY A 166 10.13 -15.08 -13.08
N ALA A 167 11.34 -15.29 -13.61
CA ALA A 167 11.87 -16.61 -13.96
C ALA A 167 12.09 -17.52 -12.73
N SER A 168 12.25 -16.93 -11.53
CA SER A 168 12.32 -17.65 -10.25
C SER A 168 10.94 -17.92 -9.65
N GLY A 169 9.86 -17.57 -10.36
CA GLY A 169 8.49 -17.76 -9.90
C GLY A 169 8.03 -16.73 -8.85
N ILE A 170 8.76 -15.63 -8.67
CA ILE A 170 8.42 -14.55 -7.74
C ILE A 170 7.78 -13.41 -8.54
N ARG A 171 6.58 -12.99 -8.11
CA ARG A 171 5.83 -11.90 -8.75
C ARG A 171 6.00 -10.60 -7.98
N CYS A 172 5.86 -9.48 -8.68
CA CYS A 172 5.76 -8.18 -8.04
C CYS A 172 4.68 -7.34 -8.73
N ASN A 173 3.73 -6.82 -7.94
CA ASN A 173 2.65 -5.98 -8.44
C ASN A 173 2.46 -4.76 -7.53
N ALA A 174 1.92 -3.69 -8.10
CA ALA A 174 1.50 -2.51 -7.39
C ALA A 174 -0.03 -2.45 -7.28
N VAL A 175 -0.52 -2.02 -6.12
CA VAL A 175 -1.91 -1.58 -5.93
C VAL A 175 -1.86 -0.07 -5.72
N ALA A 176 -2.62 0.68 -6.53
CA ALA A 176 -2.66 2.15 -6.51
C ALA A 176 -4.03 2.63 -6.01
N PRO A 177 -4.19 2.86 -4.70
CA PRO A 177 -5.44 3.34 -4.14
C PRO A 177 -5.77 4.77 -4.56
N GLY A 178 -7.06 5.05 -4.75
CA GLY A 178 -7.63 6.38 -4.64
C GLY A 178 -7.75 6.84 -3.18
N VAL A 179 -8.53 7.91 -2.94
CA VAL A 179 -8.78 8.36 -1.56
C VAL A 179 -9.59 7.30 -0.82
N THR A 180 -8.97 6.75 0.22
CA THR A 180 -9.49 5.64 1.04
C THR A 180 -9.72 6.11 2.46
N LEU A 181 -10.85 5.74 3.06
CA LEU A 181 -11.22 6.05 4.46
C LEU A 181 -10.22 5.39 5.42
N THR A 182 -9.27 6.19 5.90
CA THR A 182 -8.21 5.77 6.82
C THR A 182 -7.91 6.90 7.80
N PRO A 183 -7.27 6.63 8.95
CA PRO A 183 -6.84 7.67 9.88
C PRO A 183 -5.96 8.76 9.21
N MET A 184 -5.20 8.41 8.18
CA MET A 184 -4.37 9.36 7.43
C MET A 184 -5.16 10.48 6.75
N VAL A 185 -6.39 10.21 6.30
CA VAL A 185 -7.22 11.18 5.58
C VAL A 185 -8.38 11.72 6.40
N GLU A 186 -8.65 11.13 7.56
CA GLU A 186 -9.81 11.45 8.42
C GLU A 186 -9.97 12.95 8.67
N LYS A 187 -8.90 13.60 9.15
CA LYS A 187 -8.90 15.05 9.40
C LYS A 187 -9.19 15.88 8.13
N ARG A 188 -8.78 15.41 6.96
CA ARG A 188 -9.02 16.10 5.69
C ARG A 188 -10.47 15.95 5.21
N LEU A 189 -11.16 14.89 5.66
CA LEU A 189 -12.57 14.64 5.33
C LEU A 189 -13.53 15.53 6.12
N GLU A 190 -13.05 16.22 7.17
CA GLU A 190 -13.80 17.29 7.86
C GLU A 190 -14.03 18.48 6.92
N ASP A 191 -13.12 18.74 5.96
CA ASP A 191 -13.32 19.71 4.91
C ASP A 191 -14.34 19.16 3.87
N GLU A 192 -15.52 19.78 3.85
CA GLU A 192 -16.61 19.41 2.94
C GLU A 192 -16.17 19.49 1.46
N ARG A 193 -15.35 20.48 1.12
CA ARG A 193 -14.85 20.64 -0.26
C ARG A 193 -13.95 19.49 -0.66
N PHE A 194 -13.05 19.09 0.22
CA PHE A 194 -12.18 17.92 -0.02
C PHE A 194 -13.02 16.65 -0.19
N ARG A 195 -14.01 16.44 0.69
CA ARG A 195 -14.91 15.28 0.63
C ARG A 195 -15.69 15.26 -0.68
N LYS A 196 -16.35 16.37 -1.04
CA LYS A 196 -17.14 16.46 -2.27
C LYS A 196 -16.32 16.23 -3.54
N ILE A 197 -15.15 16.86 -3.67
CA ILE A 197 -14.26 16.65 -4.83
C ILE A 197 -13.92 15.17 -5.00
N ASN A 198 -13.63 14.46 -3.92
CA ASN A 198 -13.23 13.06 -3.99
C ASN A 198 -14.39 12.07 -4.12
N THR A 199 -15.61 12.47 -3.81
CA THR A 199 -16.81 11.64 -4.04
C THR A 199 -17.50 11.98 -5.36
N GLU A 200 -17.78 13.28 -5.65
CA GLU A 200 -18.51 13.68 -6.83
C GLU A 200 -17.74 13.48 -8.14
N MET A 201 -16.40 13.54 -8.11
CA MET A 201 -15.56 13.25 -9.27
C MET A 201 -15.22 11.75 -9.43
N THR A 202 -15.67 10.92 -8.53
CA THR A 202 -15.50 9.48 -8.61
C THR A 202 -16.76 8.86 -9.21
N PRO A 203 -16.70 8.13 -10.34
CA PRO A 203 -17.88 7.50 -10.95
C PRO A 203 -18.66 6.62 -9.98
N HIS A 204 -17.96 5.94 -9.06
CA HIS A 204 -18.55 5.10 -8.03
C HIS A 204 -19.18 5.89 -6.87
N GLN A 205 -19.08 7.23 -6.88
CA GLN A 205 -19.69 8.20 -5.94
C GLN A 205 -19.47 7.89 -4.45
N ARG A 206 -18.36 7.23 -4.12
CA ARG A 206 -17.91 6.99 -2.75
C ARG A 206 -16.40 7.03 -2.66
N LEU A 207 -15.90 7.21 -1.45
CA LEU A 207 -14.50 6.97 -1.13
C LEU A 207 -14.22 5.46 -1.09
N GLY A 208 -12.98 5.08 -1.30
CA GLY A 208 -12.53 3.72 -1.07
C GLY A 208 -12.62 3.34 0.41
N SER A 209 -12.90 2.09 0.69
CA SER A 209 -12.77 1.48 2.02
C SER A 209 -11.43 0.76 2.15
N ILE A 210 -11.02 0.48 3.37
CA ILE A 210 -9.85 -0.35 3.66
C ILE A 210 -10.01 -1.72 2.99
N ASP A 211 -11.22 -2.29 3.02
CA ASP A 211 -11.48 -3.61 2.45
C ASP A 211 -11.39 -3.64 0.91
N ASP A 212 -11.70 -2.55 0.20
CA ASP A 212 -11.50 -2.47 -1.26
C ASP A 212 -10.01 -2.72 -1.62
N ILE A 213 -9.10 -2.17 -0.82
CA ILE A 213 -7.66 -2.31 -1.04
C ILE A 213 -7.15 -3.66 -0.52
N ALA A 214 -7.53 -4.04 0.70
CA ALA A 214 -7.10 -5.29 1.33
C ALA A 214 -7.55 -6.52 0.52
N SER A 215 -8.76 -6.51 -0.03
CA SER A 215 -9.27 -7.57 -0.90
C SER A 215 -8.49 -7.68 -2.21
N THR A 216 -8.08 -6.56 -2.80
CA THR A 216 -7.21 -6.56 -4.00
C THR A 216 -5.82 -7.13 -3.68
N VAL A 217 -5.22 -6.74 -2.55
CA VAL A 217 -3.93 -7.29 -2.08
C VAL A 217 -4.07 -8.79 -1.84
N ALA A 218 -5.11 -9.23 -1.15
CA ALA A 218 -5.40 -10.63 -0.86
C ALA A 218 -5.58 -11.47 -2.14
N PHE A 219 -6.29 -10.93 -3.13
CA PHE A 219 -6.42 -11.57 -4.45
C PHE A 219 -5.04 -11.75 -5.13
N LEU A 220 -4.19 -10.73 -5.10
CA LEU A 220 -2.84 -10.83 -5.68
C LEU A 220 -1.93 -11.83 -4.95
N CYS A 221 -2.20 -12.09 -3.67
CA CYS A 221 -1.52 -13.11 -2.87
C CYS A 221 -2.14 -14.52 -3.02
N SER A 222 -3.27 -14.65 -3.70
CA SER A 222 -3.99 -15.92 -3.91
C SER A 222 -3.57 -16.60 -5.22
N PRO A 223 -3.96 -17.88 -5.43
CA PRO A 223 -3.79 -18.56 -6.71
C PRO A 223 -4.44 -17.83 -7.90
N GLY A 224 -5.53 -17.06 -7.67
CA GLY A 224 -6.16 -16.23 -8.70
C GLY A 224 -5.26 -15.16 -9.28
N GLY A 225 -4.29 -14.66 -8.50
CA GLY A 225 -3.30 -13.68 -8.93
C GLY A 225 -2.04 -14.26 -9.59
N SER A 226 -1.95 -15.59 -9.76
CA SER A 226 -0.70 -16.30 -10.11
C SER A 226 -0.10 -15.89 -11.46
N PHE A 227 -0.88 -15.39 -12.41
CA PHE A 227 -0.39 -14.93 -13.72
C PHE A 227 -0.34 -13.40 -13.85
N ILE A 228 -0.59 -12.66 -12.75
CA ILE A 228 -0.48 -11.20 -12.72
C ILE A 228 0.91 -10.84 -12.19
N ASN A 229 1.73 -10.22 -13.04
CA ASN A 229 3.09 -9.83 -12.72
C ASN A 229 3.47 -8.50 -13.39
N GLY A 230 4.13 -7.61 -12.67
CA GLY A 230 4.58 -6.31 -13.16
C GLY A 230 3.46 -5.28 -13.36
N GLN A 231 2.26 -5.51 -12.83
CA GLN A 231 1.10 -4.67 -13.06
C GLN A 231 0.91 -3.62 -11.95
N THR A 232 0.34 -2.49 -12.33
CA THR A 232 -0.21 -1.50 -11.39
C THR A 232 -1.73 -1.56 -11.49
N ILE A 233 -2.36 -2.08 -10.44
CA ILE A 233 -3.82 -2.17 -10.35
C ILE A 233 -4.34 -0.95 -9.61
N VAL A 234 -5.04 -0.08 -10.34
CA VAL A 234 -5.66 1.11 -9.77
C VAL A 234 -6.98 0.73 -9.12
N VAL A 235 -7.17 1.13 -7.86
CA VAL A 235 -8.37 0.86 -7.05
C VAL A 235 -8.91 2.18 -6.51
N ASP A 236 -9.68 2.89 -7.34
CA ASP A 236 -10.08 4.27 -7.10
C ASP A 236 -11.52 4.60 -7.53
N GLY A 237 -12.33 3.59 -7.82
CA GLY A 237 -13.71 3.77 -8.28
C GLY A 237 -13.84 4.45 -9.65
N GLY A 238 -12.77 4.43 -10.46
CA GLY A 238 -12.72 5.02 -11.80
C GLY A 238 -12.26 6.49 -11.83
N TRP A 239 -11.85 7.05 -10.69
CA TRP A 239 -11.51 8.46 -10.56
C TRP A 239 -10.37 8.90 -11.51
N SER A 240 -9.33 8.10 -11.67
CA SER A 240 -8.16 8.48 -12.47
C SER A 240 -8.26 8.09 -13.96
N SER A 241 -9.16 7.18 -14.32
CA SER A 241 -9.20 6.57 -15.66
C SER A 241 -10.40 7.04 -16.52
N THR A 242 -11.33 7.79 -15.95
CA THR A 242 -12.55 8.22 -16.64
C THR A 242 -12.70 9.73 -16.65
N LYS A 243 -13.44 10.27 -17.64
CA LYS A 243 -13.93 11.64 -17.64
C LYS A 243 -15.33 11.66 -17.05
N TYR A 244 -15.44 11.41 -15.76
CA TYR A 244 -16.71 11.48 -15.09
C TYR A 244 -17.13 12.94 -14.87
N LEU A 245 -18.35 13.26 -15.26
CA LEU A 245 -18.95 14.57 -15.03
C LEU A 245 -19.86 14.49 -13.82
N SER A 246 -19.74 15.47 -12.90
CA SER A 246 -20.65 15.56 -11.76
C SER A 246 -22.09 15.81 -12.23
N GLU A 247 -23.08 15.51 -11.40
CA GLU A 247 -24.49 15.75 -11.67
C GLU A 247 -24.74 17.22 -12.07
N PHE A 248 -24.03 18.16 -11.44
CA PHE A 248 -24.08 19.57 -11.83
C PHE A 248 -23.65 19.80 -13.28
N ALA A 249 -22.59 19.15 -13.75
CA ALA A 249 -22.15 19.29 -15.14
C ALA A 249 -23.09 18.58 -16.11
N LEU A 250 -23.71 17.48 -15.73
CA LEU A 250 -24.68 16.73 -16.54
C LEU A 250 -26.02 17.50 -16.71
N THR A 251 -26.38 18.33 -15.73
CA THR A 251 -27.61 19.13 -15.76
C THR A 251 -27.43 20.52 -16.39
N SER A 252 -26.23 20.86 -16.84
CA SER A 252 -25.96 22.14 -17.50
C SER A 252 -26.41 22.13 -18.97
N GLN A 253 -27.05 23.23 -19.42
CA GLN A 253 -27.67 23.36 -20.75
C GLN A 253 -26.73 23.13 -21.95
N TRP A 254 -25.41 23.15 -21.75
CA TRP A 254 -24.44 22.92 -22.85
C TRP A 254 -24.31 21.46 -23.27
N ILE A 255 -24.86 20.53 -22.48
CA ILE A 255 -24.87 19.08 -22.81
C ILE A 255 -26.07 18.70 -23.67
N GLU A 256 -27.10 19.56 -23.70
CA GLU A 256 -28.33 19.34 -24.48
C GLU A 256 -28.25 19.83 -25.94
N GLN A 257 -27.10 20.37 -26.37
CA GLN A 257 -26.82 20.82 -27.74
C GLN A 257 -25.82 19.87 -28.44
#